data_f7740d40641bc5f8db5655e64f9e029b
#
_entry.id   f7740d40641bc5f8db5655e64f9e029b
#
_cell.length_a   1.000
_cell.length_b   1.000
_cell.length_c   1.000
_cell.angle_alpha   90.00
_cell.angle_beta   90.00
_cell.angle_gamma   90.00
#
_symmetry.space_group_name_H-M   'P 1'
#
loop_
_entity.id
_entity.type
_entity.pdbx_description
1 polymer ?
#
loop_
_entity_poly.entity_id
_entity_poly.type
_entity_poly.pdbx_seq_one_letter_code
_entity_poly.pdbx_strand_id
1 'polypeptide(L)'
;MYERYQLVLHSRQFEDIRRSFLNGRAAHAYIIEGPAGAGKRTLSKLASALIVCREKRACLDCPDCRRALLGVHPDVHLYSSEKRISVKDMRGLIEQSALKPYEADYGVYIVENAHTATAEAQNCLLKTLEEPPGDSIFMLLALNAGQLLPTVRSRCRLVRMTGFSDELIFRQLQALYPGEEKCRQAAQMAGGNIGRGVALIEKRELWELAALAERLCAEADSLSAAQAAEMLRGAKDRMDELLPLLEERLIRAGDVKSLARLGYVEDAVRRLEENVNPALALDGLAYYFTKGDSKWQKL
;
A
#
# COMPACT_ATOMS: atom_id res chain seq x y z
N MET A 1 13.97 -13.70 -10.70
CA MET A 1 13.48 -13.48 -9.30
C MET A 1 13.73 -12.03 -8.84
N TYR A 2 14.86 -11.43 -9.18
CA TYR A 2 15.25 -10.07 -8.72
C TYR A 2 14.57 -8.94 -9.46
N GLU A 3 14.05 -9.15 -10.65
CA GLU A 3 13.36 -8.15 -11.46
C GLU A 3 12.18 -7.48 -10.74
N ARG A 4 11.44 -8.23 -9.91
CA ARG A 4 10.32 -7.70 -9.11
C ARG A 4 10.73 -6.64 -8.09
N TYR A 5 11.99 -6.59 -7.71
CA TYR A 5 12.51 -5.68 -6.68
C TYR A 5 13.19 -4.45 -7.26
N GLN A 6 13.55 -4.44 -8.55
CA GLN A 6 14.38 -3.41 -9.19
C GLN A 6 13.82 -2.00 -8.98
N LEU A 7 12.53 -1.81 -9.16
CA LEU A 7 11.90 -0.50 -9.05
C LEU A 7 12.06 0.11 -7.64
N VAL A 8 11.86 -0.70 -6.60
CA VAL A 8 11.98 -0.24 -5.21
C VAL A 8 13.45 -0.22 -4.78
N LEU A 9 14.28 -1.14 -5.26
CA LEU A 9 15.71 -1.20 -4.99
C LEU A 9 16.44 0.09 -5.41
N HIS A 10 16.01 0.70 -6.52
CA HIS A 10 16.56 1.96 -7.01
C HIS A 10 15.76 3.20 -6.56
N SER A 11 14.81 3.03 -5.64
CA SER A 11 14.06 4.14 -5.09
C SER A 11 14.90 4.96 -4.11
N ARG A 12 14.61 6.27 -4.02
CA ARG A 12 15.22 7.16 -3.03
C ARG A 12 14.99 6.65 -1.61
N GLN A 13 13.80 6.09 -1.33
CA GLN A 13 13.43 5.58 -0.03
C GLN A 13 14.32 4.43 0.42
N PHE A 14 14.61 3.48 -0.46
CA PHE A 14 15.54 2.40 -0.14
C PHE A 14 16.97 2.91 0.04
N GLU A 15 17.42 3.80 -0.82
CA GLU A 15 18.77 4.38 -0.73
C GLU A 15 18.98 5.18 0.56
N ASP A 16 17.96 5.91 1.02
CA ASP A 16 18.00 6.65 2.29
C ASP A 16 18.10 5.71 3.51
N ILE A 17 17.37 4.57 3.49
CA ILE A 17 17.47 3.53 4.51
C ILE A 17 18.87 2.90 4.45
N ARG A 18 19.33 2.53 3.26
CA ARG A 18 20.64 1.90 3.04
C ARG A 18 21.79 2.78 3.56
N ARG A 19 21.81 4.06 3.20
CA ARG A 19 22.81 5.01 3.68
C ARG A 19 22.78 5.17 5.19
N SER A 20 21.61 5.26 5.79
CA SER A 20 21.47 5.36 7.24
C SER A 20 22.03 4.13 7.95
N PHE A 21 21.76 2.94 7.43
CA PHE A 21 22.22 1.69 7.98
C PHE A 21 23.75 1.54 7.86
N LEU A 22 24.32 1.80 6.68
CA LEU A 22 25.75 1.70 6.43
C LEU A 22 26.58 2.71 7.25
N ASN A 23 25.99 3.87 7.57
CA ASN A 23 26.63 4.90 8.38
C ASN A 23 26.44 4.69 9.90
N GLY A 24 25.85 3.57 10.34
CA GLY A 24 25.56 3.30 11.75
C GLY A 24 24.51 4.25 12.37
N ARG A 25 23.67 4.87 11.53
CA ARG A 25 22.60 5.82 11.94
C ARG A 25 21.21 5.29 11.58
N ALA A 26 21.06 3.98 11.48
CA ALA A 26 19.76 3.37 11.28
C ALA A 26 18.82 3.74 12.42
N ALA A 27 17.58 4.08 12.11
CA ALA A 27 16.56 4.19 13.14
C ALA A 27 16.14 2.78 13.60
N HIS A 28 15.84 2.67 14.88
CA HIS A 28 15.29 1.43 15.46
C HIS A 28 13.84 1.18 15.04
N ALA A 29 13.13 2.21 14.55
CA ALA A 29 11.75 2.09 14.09
C ALA A 29 11.48 3.00 12.88
N TYR A 30 10.76 2.44 11.93
CA TYR A 30 10.31 3.12 10.71
C TYR A 30 8.79 3.01 10.58
N ILE A 31 8.15 4.09 10.15
CA ILE A 31 6.80 4.05 9.58
C ILE A 31 6.97 4.18 8.06
N ILE A 32 6.52 3.17 7.33
CA ILE A 32 6.51 3.19 5.87
C ILE A 32 5.07 3.43 5.43
N GLU A 33 4.76 4.67 5.03
CA GLU A 33 3.42 5.07 4.60
C GLU A 33 3.30 5.17 3.09
N GLY A 34 2.10 5.00 2.58
CA GLY A 34 1.77 5.18 1.17
C GLY A 34 0.54 4.38 0.76
N PRO A 35 -0.03 4.64 -0.42
CA PRO A 35 -1.21 3.94 -0.90
C PRO A 35 -0.98 2.43 -1.04
N ALA A 36 -2.06 1.67 -1.16
CA ALA A 36 -1.98 0.24 -1.44
C ALA A 36 -1.16 0.02 -2.72
N GLY A 37 -0.30 -1.00 -2.75
CA GLY A 37 0.54 -1.33 -3.91
C GLY A 37 1.69 -0.37 -4.23
N ALA A 38 1.92 0.69 -3.45
CA ALA A 38 3.07 1.59 -3.63
C ALA A 38 4.45 0.94 -3.33
N GLY A 39 4.49 -0.36 -3.04
CA GLY A 39 5.74 -1.08 -2.80
C GLY A 39 6.23 -1.08 -1.34
N LYS A 40 5.38 -0.70 -0.35
CA LYS A 40 5.73 -0.71 1.09
C LYS A 40 6.29 -2.06 1.55
N ARG A 41 5.57 -3.16 1.22
CA ARG A 41 6.00 -4.53 1.54
C ARG A 41 7.30 -4.91 0.83
N THR A 42 7.48 -4.46 -0.41
CA THR A 42 8.72 -4.67 -1.16
C THR A 42 9.88 -3.91 -0.51
N LEU A 43 9.65 -2.66 -0.09
CA LEU A 43 10.67 -1.85 0.60
C LEU A 43 11.07 -2.50 1.94
N SER A 44 10.10 -2.97 2.74
CA SER A 44 10.41 -3.63 4.01
C SER A 44 11.21 -4.92 3.82
N LYS A 45 10.89 -5.74 2.79
CA LYS A 45 11.67 -6.93 2.45
C LYS A 45 13.10 -6.61 2.00
N LEU A 46 13.27 -5.58 1.17
CA LEU A 46 14.61 -5.12 0.74
C LEU A 46 15.42 -4.54 1.91
N ALA A 47 14.78 -3.78 2.80
CA ALA A 47 15.42 -3.28 4.01
C ALA A 47 15.80 -4.43 4.94
N SER A 48 14.94 -5.45 5.10
CA SER A 48 15.29 -6.67 5.85
C SER A 48 16.47 -7.40 5.23
N ALA A 49 16.47 -7.57 3.90
CA ALA A 49 17.59 -8.19 3.19
C ALA A 49 18.89 -7.39 3.36
N LEU A 50 18.83 -6.05 3.43
CA LEU A 50 19.99 -5.21 3.75
C LEU A 50 20.52 -5.47 5.16
N ILE A 51 19.63 -5.53 6.14
CA ILE A 51 19.96 -5.67 7.56
C ILE A 51 20.59 -7.03 7.86
N VAL A 52 20.03 -8.12 7.32
CA VAL A 52 20.54 -9.48 7.54
C VAL A 52 21.66 -9.87 6.58
N CYS A 53 21.98 -9.04 5.58
CA CYS A 53 23.01 -9.35 4.59
C CYS A 53 24.39 -9.39 5.21
N ARG A 54 25.12 -10.47 5.07
CA ARG A 54 26.51 -10.61 5.55
C ARG A 54 27.44 -9.56 4.95
N GLU A 55 27.19 -9.16 3.71
CA GLU A 55 27.95 -8.12 3.02
C GLU A 55 27.43 -6.70 3.31
N LYS A 56 26.38 -6.56 4.13
CA LYS A 56 25.72 -5.29 4.53
C LYS A 56 25.35 -4.37 3.35
N ARG A 57 25.07 -4.93 2.17
CA ARG A 57 24.75 -4.17 0.94
C ARG A 57 23.43 -4.57 0.25
N ALA A 58 22.67 -5.47 0.84
CA ALA A 58 21.51 -6.10 0.18
C ALA A 58 21.91 -6.72 -1.17
N CYS A 59 22.89 -7.62 -1.15
CA CYS A 59 23.42 -8.23 -2.39
C CYS A 59 22.37 -9.05 -3.14
N LEU A 60 21.24 -9.36 -2.49
CA LEU A 60 20.10 -10.16 -2.96
C LEU A 60 20.42 -11.59 -3.34
N ASP A 61 21.68 -11.99 -3.32
CA ASP A 61 22.16 -13.28 -3.79
C ASP A 61 22.60 -14.23 -2.68
N CYS A 62 23.09 -13.73 -1.55
CA CYS A 62 23.46 -14.57 -0.42
C CYS A 62 22.22 -15.28 0.18
N PRO A 63 22.43 -16.42 0.89
CA PRO A 63 21.33 -17.18 1.50
C PRO A 63 20.42 -16.33 2.39
N ASP A 64 21.01 -15.40 3.17
CA ASP A 64 20.28 -14.57 4.12
C ASP A 64 19.37 -13.57 3.38
N CYS A 65 19.88 -12.89 2.34
CA CYS A 65 19.05 -12.03 1.50
C CYS A 65 17.91 -12.81 0.85
N ARG A 66 18.18 -13.99 0.30
CA ARG A 66 17.15 -14.83 -0.34
C ARG A 66 16.06 -15.22 0.66
N ARG A 67 16.43 -15.67 1.85
CA ARG A 67 15.49 -16.03 2.92
C ARG A 67 14.67 -14.82 3.38
N ALA A 68 15.28 -13.65 3.54
CA ALA A 68 14.59 -12.42 3.91
C ALA A 68 13.57 -12.00 2.83
N LEU A 69 13.93 -12.05 1.55
CA LEU A 69 13.01 -11.73 0.45
C LEU A 69 11.83 -12.72 0.36
N LEU A 70 12.08 -13.99 0.68
CA LEU A 70 11.02 -15.02 0.74
C LEU A 70 10.18 -14.91 2.02
N GLY A 71 10.64 -14.19 3.05
CA GLY A 71 9.98 -14.10 4.35
C GLY A 71 10.16 -15.31 5.24
N VAL A 72 11.25 -16.06 5.06
CA VAL A 72 11.58 -17.28 5.83
C VAL A 72 12.91 -17.20 6.60
N HIS A 73 13.46 -15.99 6.72
CA HIS A 73 14.65 -15.77 7.54
C HIS A 73 14.27 -15.81 9.03
N PRO A 74 15.02 -16.53 9.91
CA PRO A 74 14.66 -16.69 11.33
C PRO A 74 14.57 -15.36 12.09
N ASP A 75 15.37 -14.36 11.70
CA ASP A 75 15.40 -13.04 12.36
C ASP A 75 14.56 -11.98 11.63
N VAL A 76 13.71 -12.37 10.67
CA VAL A 76 12.79 -11.47 9.98
C VAL A 76 11.36 -11.94 10.22
N HIS A 77 10.65 -11.21 11.04
CA HIS A 77 9.31 -11.54 11.50
C HIS A 77 8.28 -10.64 10.81
N LEU A 78 7.34 -11.25 10.10
CA LEU A 78 6.25 -10.56 9.43
C LEU A 78 4.94 -10.82 10.17
N TYR A 79 4.36 -9.76 10.70
CA TYR A 79 3.03 -9.75 11.30
C TYR A 79 2.05 -9.15 10.29
N SER A 80 1.22 -10.01 9.73
CA SER A 80 0.14 -9.63 8.82
C SER A 80 -1.17 -10.11 9.40
N SER A 81 -2.17 -9.24 9.45
CA SER A 81 -3.52 -9.61 9.86
C SER A 81 -4.52 -9.05 8.85
N GLU A 82 -5.44 -9.89 8.40
CA GLU A 82 -6.61 -9.45 7.63
C GLU A 82 -7.63 -8.72 8.51
N LYS A 83 -7.52 -8.92 9.82
CA LYS A 83 -8.35 -8.28 10.84
C LYS A 83 -7.57 -7.16 11.53
N ARG A 84 -8.26 -6.46 12.42
CA ARG A 84 -7.67 -5.44 13.28
C ARG A 84 -6.57 -6.06 14.15
N ILE A 85 -5.41 -5.40 14.23
CA ILE A 85 -4.30 -5.84 15.08
C ILE A 85 -4.69 -5.61 16.54
N SER A 86 -4.73 -6.68 17.31
CA SER A 86 -5.11 -6.67 18.71
C SER A 86 -3.93 -6.41 19.65
N VAL A 87 -4.23 -6.13 20.92
CA VAL A 87 -3.22 -6.04 21.99
C VAL A 87 -2.43 -7.34 22.12
N LYS A 88 -3.07 -8.50 21.95
CA LYS A 88 -2.43 -9.81 22.04
C LYS A 88 -1.37 -9.98 20.94
N ASP A 89 -1.70 -9.60 19.70
CA ASP A 89 -0.77 -9.68 18.58
C ASP A 89 0.46 -8.79 18.81
N MET A 90 0.21 -7.56 19.30
CA MET A 90 1.29 -6.62 19.58
C MET A 90 2.19 -7.07 20.75
N ARG A 91 1.63 -7.67 21.80
CA ARG A 91 2.42 -8.22 22.91
C ARG A 91 3.29 -9.40 22.45
N GLY A 92 2.76 -10.30 21.62
CA GLY A 92 3.55 -11.39 21.04
C GLY A 92 4.74 -10.89 20.24
N LEU A 93 4.57 -9.81 19.46
CA LEU A 93 5.65 -9.15 18.73
C LEU A 93 6.70 -8.58 19.69
N ILE A 94 6.28 -7.89 20.76
CA ILE A 94 7.17 -7.30 21.76
C ILE A 94 7.98 -8.40 22.50
N GLU A 95 7.33 -9.46 22.94
CA GLU A 95 7.99 -10.60 23.59
C GLU A 95 9.05 -11.22 22.69
N GLN A 96 8.71 -11.39 21.39
CA GLN A 96 9.65 -11.93 20.40
C GLN A 96 10.82 -10.99 20.14
N SER A 97 10.60 -9.68 20.13
CA SER A 97 11.64 -8.66 19.92
C SER A 97 12.63 -8.56 21.09
N ALA A 98 12.26 -9.06 22.26
CA ALA A 98 13.16 -9.12 23.43
C ALA A 98 14.19 -10.26 23.36
N LEU A 99 14.01 -11.20 22.44
CA LEU A 99 14.95 -12.30 22.20
C LEU A 99 16.10 -11.82 21.32
N LYS A 100 17.31 -12.34 21.58
CA LYS A 100 18.46 -12.08 20.72
C LYS A 100 18.22 -12.69 19.33
N PRO A 101 18.64 -11.98 18.26
CA PRO A 101 18.64 -12.56 16.91
C PRO A 101 19.42 -13.87 16.87
N TYR A 102 18.98 -14.80 16.04
CA TYR A 102 19.55 -16.15 15.94
C TYR A 102 20.79 -16.21 15.05
N GLU A 103 20.76 -15.56 13.88
CA GLU A 103 21.83 -15.60 12.88
C GLU A 103 22.34 -14.20 12.49
N ALA A 104 21.50 -13.18 12.54
CA ALA A 104 21.81 -11.82 12.11
C ALA A 104 22.26 -10.94 13.28
N ASP A 105 22.83 -9.75 12.96
CA ASP A 105 23.17 -8.75 13.97
C ASP A 105 21.91 -8.07 14.55
N TYR A 106 20.78 -8.09 13.79
CA TYR A 106 19.52 -7.44 14.16
C TYR A 106 18.31 -8.32 13.86
N GLY A 107 17.35 -8.33 14.75
CA GLY A 107 16.00 -8.83 14.50
C GLY A 107 15.16 -7.76 13.78
N VAL A 108 14.42 -8.15 12.75
CA VAL A 108 13.55 -7.25 11.96
C VAL A 108 12.10 -7.62 12.17
N TYR A 109 11.30 -6.67 12.63
CA TYR A 109 9.89 -6.86 12.96
C TYR A 109 9.01 -5.98 12.08
N ILE A 110 8.32 -6.60 11.13
CA ILE A 110 7.46 -5.92 10.15
C ILE A 110 6.01 -6.10 10.57
N VAL A 111 5.30 -4.99 10.75
CA VAL A 111 3.86 -4.98 11.04
C VAL A 111 3.13 -4.43 9.83
N GLU A 112 2.43 -5.29 9.10
CA GLU A 112 1.57 -4.88 7.99
C GLU A 112 0.27 -4.30 8.51
N ASN A 113 -0.27 -3.33 7.76
CA ASN A 113 -1.51 -2.64 8.13
C ASN A 113 -1.49 -2.08 9.56
N ALA A 114 -0.35 -1.55 10.02
CA ALA A 114 -0.19 -1.03 11.37
C ALA A 114 -1.25 0.02 11.76
N HIS A 115 -1.84 0.70 10.79
CA HIS A 115 -2.95 1.65 10.97
C HIS A 115 -4.25 0.99 11.45
N THR A 116 -4.40 -0.34 11.31
CA THR A 116 -5.56 -1.07 11.84
C THR A 116 -5.42 -1.46 13.30
N ALA A 117 -4.25 -1.23 13.91
CA ALA A 117 -4.03 -1.54 15.32
C ALA A 117 -4.91 -0.66 16.21
N THR A 118 -5.52 -1.28 17.24
CA THR A 118 -6.29 -0.52 18.22
C THR A 118 -5.39 0.46 18.99
N ALA A 119 -5.97 1.50 19.58
CA ALA A 119 -5.19 2.48 20.35
C ALA A 119 -4.41 1.81 21.50
N GLU A 120 -5.03 0.81 22.16
CA GLU A 120 -4.40 0.03 23.22
C GLU A 120 -3.23 -0.81 22.70
N ALA A 121 -3.37 -1.41 21.49
CA ALA A 121 -2.29 -2.16 20.86
C ALA A 121 -1.11 -1.24 20.48
N GLN A 122 -1.39 -0.05 19.94
CA GLN A 122 -0.36 0.94 19.66
C GLN A 122 0.33 1.44 20.94
N ASN A 123 -0.43 1.66 22.04
CA ASN A 123 0.14 2.06 23.32
C ASN A 123 1.07 0.99 23.91
N CYS A 124 0.78 -0.31 23.73
CA CYS A 124 1.68 -1.38 24.17
C CYS A 124 3.07 -1.27 23.55
N LEU A 125 3.16 -0.76 22.30
CA LEU A 125 4.43 -0.65 21.58
C LEU A 125 5.30 0.53 22.05
N LEU A 126 4.73 1.53 22.74
CA LEU A 126 5.43 2.78 23.05
C LEU A 126 6.71 2.56 23.85
N LYS A 127 6.67 1.74 24.90
CA LYS A 127 7.86 1.44 25.72
C LYS A 127 8.96 0.80 24.88
N THR A 128 8.61 -0.12 23.99
CA THR A 128 9.55 -0.79 23.09
C THR A 128 10.13 0.17 22.05
N LEU A 129 9.36 1.17 21.62
CA LEU A 129 9.86 2.21 20.70
C LEU A 129 10.72 3.26 21.40
N GLU A 130 10.55 3.47 22.71
CA GLU A 130 11.41 4.37 23.51
C GLU A 130 12.74 3.72 23.86
N GLU A 131 12.67 2.47 24.31
CA GLU A 131 13.80 1.67 24.74
C GLU A 131 13.77 0.32 23.99
N PRO A 132 14.21 0.30 22.73
CA PRO A 132 14.15 -0.91 21.92
C PRO A 132 15.01 -2.00 22.57
N PRO A 133 14.49 -3.22 22.69
CA PRO A 133 15.26 -4.32 23.26
C PRO A 133 16.39 -4.70 22.29
N GLY A 134 17.63 -4.49 22.74
CA GLY A 134 18.83 -4.93 22.03
C GLY A 134 18.90 -4.47 20.57
N ASP A 135 19.21 -5.42 19.70
CA ASP A 135 19.42 -5.20 18.27
C ASP A 135 18.12 -5.45 17.47
N SER A 136 17.09 -4.64 17.70
CA SER A 136 15.77 -4.78 17.07
C SER A 136 15.44 -3.59 16.17
N ILE A 137 14.92 -3.88 14.97
CA ILE A 137 14.43 -2.86 14.03
C ILE A 137 12.97 -3.13 13.68
N PHE A 138 12.11 -2.13 13.92
CA PHE A 138 10.67 -2.19 13.66
C PHE A 138 10.30 -1.47 12.36
N MET A 139 9.42 -2.05 11.57
CA MET A 139 8.88 -1.45 10.35
C MET A 139 7.36 -1.52 10.36
N LEU A 140 6.71 -0.39 10.59
CA LEU A 140 5.25 -0.25 10.64
C LEU A 140 4.75 0.19 9.26
N LEU A 141 4.05 -0.69 8.53
CA LEU A 141 3.50 -0.38 7.22
C LEU A 141 2.09 0.18 7.38
N ALA A 142 1.84 1.39 6.89
CA ALA A 142 0.55 2.05 7.00
C ALA A 142 0.09 2.64 5.66
N LEU A 143 -1.22 2.81 5.48
CA LEU A 143 -1.76 3.58 4.37
C LEU A 143 -1.47 5.07 4.57
N ASN A 144 -1.71 5.55 5.79
CA ASN A 144 -1.46 6.92 6.21
C ASN A 144 -0.95 6.91 7.67
N ALA A 145 0.17 7.53 7.90
CA ALA A 145 0.74 7.66 9.25
C ALA A 145 -0.16 8.46 10.21
N GLY A 146 -1.04 9.32 9.69
CA GLY A 146 -2.03 10.06 10.48
C GLY A 146 -3.00 9.18 11.27
N GLN A 147 -3.18 7.92 10.85
CA GLN A 147 -4.02 6.93 11.54
C GLN A 147 -3.30 6.26 12.73
N LEU A 148 -1.99 6.47 12.87
CA LEU A 148 -1.22 6.05 14.03
C LEU A 148 -1.21 7.14 15.09
N LEU A 149 -1.12 6.73 16.35
CA LEU A 149 -1.03 7.67 17.48
C LEU A 149 0.15 8.64 17.31
N PRO A 150 -0.01 9.93 17.66
CA PRO A 150 1.08 10.89 17.60
C PRO A 150 2.33 10.45 18.39
N THR A 151 2.10 9.75 19.51
CA THR A 151 3.14 9.19 20.37
C THR A 151 3.97 8.09 19.70
N VAL A 152 3.36 7.27 18.84
CA VAL A 152 4.06 6.27 18.00
C VAL A 152 4.84 6.99 16.90
N ARG A 153 4.19 7.93 16.20
CA ARG A 153 4.81 8.67 15.10
C ARG A 153 6.07 9.45 15.51
N SER A 154 6.06 10.05 16.69
CA SER A 154 7.21 10.84 17.19
C SER A 154 8.47 10.00 17.45
N ARG A 155 8.34 8.67 17.58
CA ARG A 155 9.44 7.73 17.89
C ARG A 155 9.89 6.93 16.68
N CYS A 156 9.24 7.12 15.54
CA CYS A 156 9.55 6.39 14.30
C CYS A 156 10.07 7.36 13.22
N ARG A 157 11.01 6.90 12.42
CA ARG A 157 11.41 7.61 11.21
C ARG A 157 10.37 7.37 10.11
N LEU A 158 9.78 8.44 9.62
CA LEU A 158 8.78 8.37 8.56
C LEU A 158 9.45 8.22 7.19
N VAL A 159 9.01 7.20 6.43
CA VAL A 159 9.38 6.94 5.03
C VAL A 159 8.12 6.96 4.18
N ARG A 160 8.01 7.93 3.29
CA ARG A 160 6.87 8.08 2.40
C ARG A 160 7.11 7.39 1.07
N MET A 161 6.25 6.42 0.74
CA MET A 161 6.21 5.80 -0.57
C MET A 161 5.21 6.56 -1.44
N THR A 162 5.73 7.19 -2.47
CA THR A 162 4.92 7.81 -3.53
C THR A 162 4.72 6.82 -4.67
N GLY A 163 3.70 7.04 -5.50
CA GLY A 163 3.53 6.26 -6.72
C GLY A 163 4.72 6.44 -7.68
N PHE A 164 4.96 5.45 -8.51
CA PHE A 164 5.97 5.47 -9.56
C PHE A 164 5.42 6.11 -10.83
N SER A 165 6.29 6.70 -11.66
CA SER A 165 5.86 7.20 -12.98
C SER A 165 5.43 6.04 -13.89
N ASP A 166 4.53 6.30 -14.81
CA ASP A 166 4.04 5.32 -15.78
C ASP A 166 5.20 4.70 -16.59
N GLU A 167 6.22 5.49 -16.91
CA GLU A 167 7.39 5.02 -17.65
C GLU A 167 8.23 4.03 -16.83
N LEU A 168 8.38 4.25 -15.52
CA LEU A 168 9.08 3.32 -14.65
C LEU A 168 8.28 2.02 -14.48
N ILE A 169 6.96 2.12 -14.33
CA ILE A 169 6.08 0.94 -14.25
C ILE A 169 6.13 0.18 -15.57
N PHE A 170 6.06 0.87 -16.71
CA PHE A 170 6.13 0.25 -18.02
C PHE A 170 7.42 -0.56 -18.21
N ARG A 171 8.57 0.02 -17.91
CA ARG A 171 9.87 -0.68 -17.98
C ARG A 171 9.90 -1.91 -17.08
N GLN A 172 9.34 -1.78 -15.87
CA GLN A 172 9.26 -2.89 -14.92
C GLN A 172 8.34 -4.01 -15.44
N LEU A 173 7.18 -3.67 -16.01
CA LEU A 173 6.26 -4.64 -16.58
C LEU A 173 6.86 -5.32 -17.81
N GLN A 174 7.56 -4.59 -18.68
CA GLN A 174 8.28 -5.20 -19.81
C GLN A 174 9.36 -6.19 -19.37
N ALA A 175 10.07 -5.90 -18.29
CA ALA A 175 11.07 -6.82 -17.75
C ALA A 175 10.44 -8.08 -17.15
N LEU A 176 9.24 -7.95 -16.51
CA LEU A 176 8.52 -9.07 -15.93
C LEU A 176 7.75 -9.92 -16.96
N TYR A 177 7.23 -9.27 -17.99
CA TYR A 177 6.37 -9.87 -19.02
C TYR A 177 6.88 -9.49 -20.42
N PRO A 178 8.02 -10.08 -20.87
CA PRO A 178 8.59 -9.79 -22.19
C PRO A 178 7.61 -10.15 -23.32
N GLY A 179 7.38 -9.21 -24.24
CA GLY A 179 6.48 -9.40 -25.39
C GLY A 179 4.99 -9.18 -25.09
N GLU A 180 4.59 -8.81 -23.87
CA GLU A 180 3.21 -8.46 -23.57
C GLU A 180 2.90 -7.02 -24.06
N GLU A 181 2.05 -6.92 -25.08
CA GLU A 181 1.70 -5.63 -25.72
C GLU A 181 0.95 -4.68 -24.78
N LYS A 182 0.24 -5.22 -23.79
CA LYS A 182 -0.57 -4.43 -22.84
C LYS A 182 0.25 -3.73 -21.76
N CYS A 183 1.56 -3.98 -21.66
CA CYS A 183 2.40 -3.40 -20.60
C CYS A 183 2.30 -1.88 -20.52
N ARG A 184 2.23 -1.18 -21.66
CA ARG A 184 2.13 0.28 -21.70
C ARG A 184 0.77 0.77 -21.19
N GLN A 185 -0.31 0.13 -21.60
CA GLN A 185 -1.66 0.47 -21.13
C GLN A 185 -1.82 0.12 -19.65
N ALA A 186 -1.33 -1.06 -19.22
CA ALA A 186 -1.33 -1.45 -17.82
C ALA A 186 -0.56 -0.46 -16.93
N ALA A 187 0.57 0.07 -17.39
CA ALA A 187 1.34 1.07 -16.69
C ALA A 187 0.56 2.39 -16.52
N GLN A 188 -0.11 2.84 -17.57
CA GLN A 188 -0.96 4.03 -17.54
C GLN A 188 -2.17 3.86 -16.60
N MET A 189 -2.79 2.68 -16.60
CA MET A 189 -3.95 2.35 -15.76
C MET A 189 -3.54 2.01 -14.32
N ALA A 190 -2.27 1.73 -14.07
CA ALA A 190 -1.75 1.39 -12.76
C ALA A 190 -1.71 2.57 -11.79
N GLY A 191 -1.65 3.81 -12.28
CA GLY A 191 -1.66 5.03 -11.47
C GLY A 191 -0.55 5.11 -10.44
N GLY A 192 0.63 4.82 -10.85
CA GLY A 192 1.77 4.84 -9.95
C GLY A 192 1.94 3.58 -9.10
N ASN A 193 1.04 2.61 -9.23
CA ASN A 193 0.99 1.40 -8.41
C ASN A 193 1.49 0.18 -9.21
N ILE A 194 2.74 -0.25 -8.97
CA ILE A 194 3.32 -1.40 -9.68
C ILE A 194 2.54 -2.70 -9.43
N GLY A 195 2.00 -2.91 -8.22
CA GLY A 195 1.20 -4.09 -7.90
C GLY A 195 -0.07 -4.16 -8.75
N ARG A 196 -0.72 -3.02 -8.98
CA ARG A 196 -1.88 -2.91 -9.87
C ARG A 196 -1.47 -3.16 -11.33
N GLY A 197 -0.35 -2.60 -11.78
CA GLY A 197 0.17 -2.87 -13.12
C GLY A 197 0.39 -4.36 -13.38
N VAL A 198 0.98 -5.07 -12.43
CA VAL A 198 1.14 -6.53 -12.47
C VAL A 198 -0.23 -7.23 -12.51
N ALA A 199 -1.15 -6.86 -11.61
CA ALA A 199 -2.48 -7.47 -11.54
C ALA A 199 -3.29 -7.26 -12.83
N LEU A 200 -3.16 -6.10 -13.49
CA LEU A 200 -3.78 -5.82 -14.78
C LEU A 200 -3.27 -6.76 -15.89
N ILE A 201 -2.01 -7.15 -15.87
CA ILE A 201 -1.46 -8.13 -16.81
C ILE A 201 -1.92 -9.55 -16.49
N GLU A 202 -1.89 -9.94 -15.21
CA GLU A 202 -2.17 -11.30 -14.77
C GLU A 202 -3.66 -11.64 -14.70
N LYS A 203 -4.54 -10.64 -14.45
CA LYS A 203 -5.99 -10.85 -14.24
C LYS A 203 -6.80 -10.10 -15.31
N ARG A 204 -7.36 -10.84 -16.26
CA ARG A 204 -8.24 -10.27 -17.28
C ARG A 204 -9.43 -9.51 -16.71
N GLU A 205 -9.99 -10.02 -15.64
CA GLU A 205 -11.16 -9.46 -14.98
C GLU A 205 -10.90 -8.07 -14.36
N LEU A 206 -9.68 -7.82 -13.87
CA LEU A 206 -9.30 -6.49 -13.36
C LEU A 206 -9.15 -5.50 -14.52
N TRP A 207 -8.76 -5.97 -15.69
CA TRP A 207 -8.72 -5.15 -16.89
C TRP A 207 -10.11 -4.66 -17.30
N GLU A 208 -11.10 -5.52 -17.23
CA GLU A 208 -12.49 -5.17 -17.52
C GLU A 208 -13.03 -4.12 -16.55
N LEU A 209 -12.71 -4.25 -15.25
CA LEU A 209 -13.05 -3.23 -14.22
C LEU A 209 -12.34 -1.90 -14.44
N ALA A 210 -11.07 -1.93 -14.81
CA ALA A 210 -10.32 -0.71 -15.07
C ALA A 210 -10.88 0.03 -16.33
N ALA A 211 -11.26 -0.71 -17.36
CA ALA A 211 -11.96 -0.15 -18.54
C ALA A 211 -13.34 0.42 -18.15
N LEU A 212 -14.06 -0.23 -17.25
CA LEU A 212 -15.34 0.27 -16.72
C LEU A 212 -15.13 1.57 -15.93
N ALA A 213 -14.13 1.65 -15.06
CA ALA A 213 -13.81 2.85 -14.32
C ALA A 213 -13.43 4.01 -15.25
N GLU A 214 -12.63 3.75 -16.28
CA GLU A 214 -12.26 4.74 -17.28
C GLU A 214 -13.48 5.27 -18.03
N ARG A 215 -14.35 4.38 -18.48
CA ARG A 215 -15.58 4.74 -19.17
C ARG A 215 -16.53 5.57 -18.30
N LEU A 216 -16.75 5.15 -17.04
CA LEU A 216 -17.56 5.90 -16.08
C LEU A 216 -17.03 7.33 -15.89
N CYS A 217 -15.73 7.51 -15.76
CA CYS A 217 -15.13 8.83 -15.61
C CYS A 217 -15.21 9.67 -16.89
N ALA A 218 -14.94 9.08 -18.06
CA ALA A 218 -14.94 9.79 -19.34
C ALA A 218 -16.35 10.24 -19.77
N GLU A 219 -17.36 9.40 -19.53
CA GLU A 219 -18.74 9.64 -19.94
C GLU A 219 -19.60 10.24 -18.82
N ALA A 220 -19.06 10.53 -17.66
CA ALA A 220 -19.79 10.94 -16.45
C ALA A 220 -20.78 12.11 -16.65
N ASP A 221 -20.43 13.09 -17.49
CA ASP A 221 -21.28 14.26 -17.78
C ASP A 221 -22.42 13.94 -18.79
N SER A 222 -22.30 12.84 -19.54
CA SER A 222 -23.27 12.43 -20.56
C SER A 222 -24.18 11.28 -20.12
N LEU A 223 -23.76 10.50 -19.11
CA LEU A 223 -24.54 9.39 -18.59
C LEU A 223 -25.73 9.87 -17.77
N SER A 224 -26.86 9.18 -17.92
CA SER A 224 -27.95 9.28 -16.94
C SER A 224 -27.59 8.50 -15.67
N ALA A 225 -28.17 8.89 -14.55
CA ALA A 225 -27.99 8.17 -13.28
C ALA A 225 -28.39 6.69 -13.39
N ALA A 226 -29.42 6.38 -14.19
CA ALA A 226 -29.85 5.00 -14.41
C ALA A 226 -28.81 4.17 -15.16
N GLN A 227 -28.18 4.73 -16.20
CA GLN A 227 -27.11 4.06 -16.95
C GLN A 227 -25.86 3.84 -16.07
N ALA A 228 -25.46 4.84 -15.31
CA ALA A 228 -24.34 4.71 -14.37
C ALA A 228 -24.63 3.65 -13.29
N ALA A 229 -25.86 3.62 -12.75
CA ALA A 229 -26.29 2.62 -11.78
C ALA A 229 -26.26 1.19 -12.37
N GLU A 230 -26.69 1.01 -13.61
CA GLU A 230 -26.62 -0.29 -14.29
C GLU A 230 -25.17 -0.76 -14.47
N MET A 231 -24.28 0.12 -14.90
CA MET A 231 -22.84 -0.16 -15.02
C MET A 231 -22.23 -0.57 -13.69
N LEU A 232 -22.51 0.17 -12.62
CA LEU A 232 -22.01 -0.12 -11.27
C LEU A 232 -22.57 -1.43 -10.71
N ARG A 233 -23.87 -1.71 -10.91
CA ARG A 233 -24.51 -2.97 -10.47
C ARG A 233 -23.89 -4.19 -11.15
N GLY A 234 -23.42 -4.08 -12.39
CA GLY A 234 -22.69 -5.13 -13.07
C GLY A 234 -21.40 -5.55 -12.37
N ALA A 235 -20.82 -4.67 -11.54
CA ALA A 235 -19.61 -4.90 -10.79
C ALA A 235 -19.81 -4.98 -9.26
N LYS A 236 -21.05 -5.16 -8.78
CA LYS A 236 -21.43 -5.09 -7.36
C LYS A 236 -20.60 -6.01 -6.45
N ASP A 237 -20.24 -7.19 -6.94
CA ASP A 237 -19.51 -8.21 -6.16
C ASP A 237 -17.98 -7.94 -6.13
N ARG A 238 -17.54 -6.88 -6.82
CA ARG A 238 -16.13 -6.49 -6.96
C ARG A 238 -15.90 -4.99 -6.70
N MET A 239 -16.72 -4.41 -5.83
CA MET A 239 -16.65 -2.98 -5.52
C MET A 239 -15.36 -2.60 -4.80
N ASP A 240 -14.82 -3.50 -4.00
CA ASP A 240 -13.52 -3.40 -3.35
C ASP A 240 -12.35 -3.23 -4.34
N GLU A 241 -12.49 -3.76 -5.56
CA GLU A 241 -11.53 -3.57 -6.65
C GLU A 241 -11.87 -2.35 -7.52
N LEU A 242 -13.16 -2.06 -7.78
CA LEU A 242 -13.61 -0.98 -8.68
C LEU A 242 -13.46 0.41 -8.05
N LEU A 243 -13.86 0.59 -6.79
CA LEU A 243 -13.82 1.90 -6.14
C LEU A 243 -12.41 2.51 -6.09
N PRO A 244 -11.35 1.76 -5.73
CA PRO A 244 -9.98 2.27 -5.81
C PRO A 244 -9.51 2.63 -7.22
N LEU A 245 -10.06 2.01 -8.27
CA LEU A 245 -9.78 2.37 -9.66
C LEU A 245 -10.44 3.70 -10.04
N LEU A 246 -11.69 3.92 -9.59
CA LEU A 246 -12.40 5.18 -9.78
C LEU A 246 -11.70 6.31 -9.03
N GLU A 247 -11.38 6.13 -7.76
CA GLU A 247 -10.66 7.13 -6.94
C GLU A 247 -9.40 7.61 -7.64
N GLU A 248 -8.57 6.67 -8.06
CA GLU A 248 -7.31 7.00 -8.70
C GLU A 248 -7.49 7.73 -10.03
N ARG A 249 -8.46 7.28 -10.84
CA ARG A 249 -8.75 7.93 -12.11
C ARG A 249 -9.19 9.37 -11.91
N LEU A 250 -10.01 9.63 -10.90
CA LEU A 250 -10.49 10.97 -10.54
C LEU A 250 -9.36 11.86 -9.99
N ILE A 251 -8.51 11.31 -9.12
CA ILE A 251 -7.32 12.01 -8.60
C ILE A 251 -6.39 12.40 -9.76
N ARG A 252 -6.19 11.52 -10.71
CA ARG A 252 -5.31 11.75 -11.86
C ARG A 252 -5.85 12.81 -12.82
N ALA A 253 -7.18 12.89 -13.00
CA ALA A 253 -7.83 13.92 -13.78
C ALA A 253 -7.63 15.30 -13.16
N GLY A 254 -7.71 15.41 -11.83
CA GLY A 254 -7.33 16.59 -11.06
C GLY A 254 -8.16 17.86 -11.28
N ASP A 255 -9.19 17.80 -12.11
CA ASP A 255 -10.11 18.91 -12.34
C ASP A 255 -11.16 19.01 -11.22
N VAL A 256 -11.80 20.16 -11.11
CA VAL A 256 -12.77 20.45 -10.02
C VAL A 256 -13.93 19.44 -9.99
N LYS A 257 -14.42 19.02 -11.16
CA LYS A 257 -15.52 18.03 -11.23
C LYS A 257 -15.06 16.65 -10.76
N SER A 258 -13.88 16.24 -11.17
CA SER A 258 -13.29 14.96 -10.75
C SER A 258 -13.02 14.92 -9.24
N LEU A 259 -12.55 16.02 -8.65
CA LEU A 259 -12.37 16.14 -7.21
C LEU A 259 -13.71 16.07 -6.45
N ALA A 260 -14.76 16.70 -6.98
CA ALA A 260 -16.10 16.58 -6.40
C ALA A 260 -16.62 15.13 -6.46
N ARG A 261 -16.42 14.44 -7.60
CA ARG A 261 -16.78 13.02 -7.78
C ARG A 261 -16.01 12.10 -6.85
N LEU A 262 -14.77 12.41 -6.54
CA LEU A 262 -13.96 11.69 -5.59
C LEU A 262 -14.65 11.61 -4.22
N GLY A 263 -15.18 12.74 -3.72
CA GLY A 263 -15.92 12.78 -2.46
C GLY A 263 -17.14 11.86 -2.44
N TYR A 264 -17.81 11.64 -3.57
CA TYR A 264 -18.93 10.70 -3.66
C TYR A 264 -18.47 9.23 -3.65
N VAL A 265 -17.31 8.95 -4.25
CA VAL A 265 -16.70 7.62 -4.19
C VAL A 265 -16.27 7.29 -2.76
N GLU A 266 -15.62 8.22 -2.07
CA GLU A 266 -15.25 8.09 -0.66
C GLU A 266 -16.47 7.88 0.26
N ASP A 267 -17.58 8.59 0.00
CA ASP A 267 -18.83 8.39 0.74
C ASP A 267 -19.43 6.99 0.49
N ALA A 268 -19.35 6.48 -0.74
CA ALA A 268 -19.78 5.13 -1.08
C ALA A 268 -18.93 4.06 -0.37
N VAL A 269 -17.61 4.23 -0.34
CA VAL A 269 -16.68 3.35 0.42
C VAL A 269 -17.09 3.31 1.88
N ARG A 270 -17.24 4.47 2.52
CA ARG A 270 -17.62 4.57 3.93
C ARG A 270 -18.95 3.87 4.22
N ARG A 271 -19.97 4.06 3.37
CA ARG A 271 -21.29 3.41 3.52
C ARG A 271 -21.19 1.89 3.42
N LEU A 272 -20.34 1.38 2.54
CA LEU A 272 -20.09 -0.06 2.42
C LEU A 272 -19.38 -0.62 3.65
N GLU A 273 -18.43 0.11 4.22
CA GLU A 273 -17.76 -0.26 5.49
C GLU A 273 -18.73 -0.25 6.69
N GLU A 274 -19.72 0.65 6.68
CA GLU A 274 -20.80 0.72 7.67
C GLU A 274 -21.93 -0.33 7.46
N ASN A 275 -21.72 -1.29 6.55
CA ASN A 275 -22.70 -2.34 6.20
C ASN A 275 -24.05 -1.80 5.64
N VAL A 276 -24.05 -0.66 5.00
CA VAL A 276 -25.22 -0.19 4.24
C VAL A 276 -25.44 -1.14 3.05
N ASN A 277 -26.70 -1.36 2.68
CA ASN A 277 -27.02 -2.21 1.53
C ASN A 277 -26.24 -1.76 0.29
N PRO A 278 -25.42 -2.65 -0.30
CA PRO A 278 -24.56 -2.30 -1.43
C PRO A 278 -25.31 -1.68 -2.62
N ALA A 279 -26.52 -2.16 -2.91
CA ALA A 279 -27.34 -1.62 -4.00
C ALA A 279 -27.71 -0.15 -3.76
N LEU A 280 -28.05 0.22 -2.53
CA LEU A 280 -28.38 1.60 -2.15
C LEU A 280 -27.14 2.52 -2.20
N ALA A 281 -25.98 2.02 -1.76
CA ALA A 281 -24.73 2.77 -1.84
C ALA A 281 -24.33 3.04 -3.30
N LEU A 282 -24.51 2.05 -4.19
CA LEU A 282 -24.22 2.18 -5.62
C LEU A 282 -25.19 3.07 -6.36
N ASP A 283 -26.49 3.00 -6.07
CA ASP A 283 -27.49 3.87 -6.66
C ASP A 283 -27.26 5.33 -6.24
N GLY A 284 -26.88 5.55 -4.97
CA GLY A 284 -26.47 6.87 -4.47
C GLY A 284 -25.22 7.38 -5.19
N LEU A 285 -24.20 6.54 -5.32
CA LEU A 285 -22.96 6.88 -6.05
C LEU A 285 -23.29 7.26 -7.50
N ALA A 286 -24.06 6.43 -8.22
CA ALA A 286 -24.45 6.70 -9.61
C ALA A 286 -25.16 8.05 -9.79
N TYR A 287 -26.08 8.35 -8.87
CA TYR A 287 -26.84 9.61 -8.90
C TYR A 287 -25.91 10.82 -8.72
N TYR A 288 -25.11 10.84 -7.66
CA TYR A 288 -24.23 11.96 -7.37
C TYR A 288 -23.08 12.09 -8.37
N PHE A 289 -22.56 10.97 -8.85
CA PHE A 289 -21.47 10.91 -9.82
C PHE A 289 -21.83 11.58 -11.15
N THR A 290 -23.10 11.43 -11.60
CA THR A 290 -23.59 11.97 -12.88
C THR A 290 -24.21 13.36 -12.74
N LYS A 291 -24.94 13.63 -11.66
CA LYS A 291 -25.72 14.89 -11.50
C LYS A 291 -25.05 15.92 -10.61
N GLY A 292 -24.10 15.49 -9.77
CA GLY A 292 -23.53 16.35 -8.74
C GLY A 292 -24.53 16.68 -7.63
N ASP A 293 -24.01 17.15 -6.49
CA ASP A 293 -24.83 17.72 -5.41
C ASP A 293 -24.61 19.23 -5.35
N SER A 294 -25.70 20.00 -5.18
CA SER A 294 -25.65 21.45 -5.00
C SER A 294 -24.84 21.90 -3.77
N LYS A 295 -24.55 21.01 -2.83
CA LYS A 295 -23.73 21.29 -1.64
C LYS A 295 -22.26 21.54 -1.94
N TRP A 296 -21.70 20.89 -2.98
CA TRP A 296 -20.26 20.98 -3.33
C TRP A 296 -19.97 22.06 -4.40
N GLN A 297 -20.99 22.64 -5.02
CA GLN A 297 -20.83 23.75 -5.98
C GLN A 297 -20.53 25.11 -5.31
N LYS A 298 -20.48 25.15 -3.97
CA LYS A 298 -20.28 26.38 -3.18
C LYS A 298 -18.92 26.46 -2.46
N LEU A 299 -18.01 25.54 -2.74
CA LEU A 299 -16.61 25.58 -2.34
C LEU A 299 -15.71 25.87 -3.54
#